data_242375b3c3a34020e05a377883f92efc
#
_entry.id   242375b3c3a34020e05a377883f92efc
#
_cell.length_a   1.000
_cell.length_b   1.000
_cell.length_c   1.000
_cell.angle_alpha   90.00
_cell.angle_beta   90.00
_cell.angle_gamma   90.00
#
_symmetry.space_group_name_H-M   'P 1'
#
loop_
_entity.id
_entity.type
_entity.pdbx_description
1 polymer ?
#
loop_
_entity_poly.entity_id
_entity_poly.type
_entity_poly.pdbx_seq_one_letter_code
_entity_poly.pdbx_strand_id
1 'polypeptide(L)'
;SSNHRLLNGRRFGTLFIDEAAQALEAACWIAIRKADRVVLAGDHCQLPPTIKCYEAARGGLERTLMEKVVSNKPAVVSLLKVQYRMHEEIMKFPSQWFYNGELEAAPEVRYRGILDWDTPIHWIDTSEMDFKEEFVGETFGRINKAEADLLLSELKIYINRIGGNRILEEKIDFGIISPYKAQVQYLRNKIKADASLKPYRSLFTVNTVDGFQGQERDVIFISLV
;
A
#
# COMPACT_ATOMS: atom_id res chain seq x y z
N SER A 1 -5.79 12.48 22.82
CA SER A 1 -6.28 13.70 23.49
C SER A 1 -5.11 14.45 24.13
N SER A 2 -5.02 15.78 23.93
CA SER A 2 -3.99 16.65 24.55
C SER A 2 -4.05 16.65 26.08
N ASN A 3 -5.19 16.25 26.63
CA ASN A 3 -5.45 16.17 28.07
C ASN A 3 -5.22 14.77 28.66
N HIS A 4 -4.53 13.88 27.93
CA HIS A 4 -4.20 12.58 28.47
C HIS A 4 -3.30 12.75 29.72
N ARG A 5 -3.61 12.02 30.79
CA ARG A 5 -2.93 12.14 32.10
C ARG A 5 -1.40 12.11 32.01
N LEU A 6 -0.86 11.28 31.11
CA LEU A 6 0.60 11.16 30.88
C LEU A 6 1.24 12.40 30.23
N LEU A 7 0.45 13.24 29.56
CA LEU A 7 0.92 14.42 28.84
C LEU A 7 0.61 15.72 29.59
N ASN A 8 -0.11 15.63 30.73
CA ASN A 8 -0.51 16.81 31.45
C ASN A 8 0.70 17.51 32.11
N GLY A 9 0.82 18.80 31.91
CA GLY A 9 1.93 19.62 32.42
C GLY A 9 3.31 19.33 31.78
N ARG A 10 3.41 18.41 30.81
CA ARG A 10 4.67 18.08 30.14
C ARG A 10 4.86 18.88 28.87
N ARG A 11 6.12 19.28 28.61
CA ARG A 11 6.61 19.83 27.35
C ARG A 11 7.82 18.99 26.89
N PHE A 12 7.94 18.80 25.59
CA PHE A 12 8.94 17.94 24.97
C PHE A 12 9.87 18.76 24.08
N GLY A 13 11.16 18.45 24.08
CA GLY A 13 12.13 19.14 23.20
C GLY A 13 11.86 18.83 21.72
N THR A 14 11.50 17.60 21.38
CA THR A 14 11.20 17.20 20.00
C THR A 14 10.02 16.24 19.95
N LEU A 15 9.14 16.46 18.98
CA LEU A 15 8.03 15.60 18.61
C LEU A 15 8.33 14.98 17.24
N PHE A 16 8.21 13.66 17.13
CA PHE A 16 8.19 12.96 15.86
C PHE A 16 6.75 12.52 15.55
N ILE A 17 6.28 12.86 14.36
CA ILE A 17 4.98 12.40 13.84
C ILE A 17 5.30 11.50 12.65
N ASP A 18 5.10 10.21 12.84
CA ASP A 18 5.21 9.21 11.79
C ASP A 18 3.91 9.11 11.00
N GLU A 19 3.98 8.69 9.73
CA GLU A 19 2.85 8.68 8.79
C GLU A 19 2.14 10.06 8.74
N ALA A 20 2.92 11.15 8.79
CA ALA A 20 2.39 12.51 8.87
C ALA A 20 1.55 12.93 7.65
N ALA A 21 1.75 12.27 6.51
CA ALA A 21 0.95 12.47 5.30
C ALA A 21 -0.48 11.90 5.41
N GLN A 22 -0.73 11.00 6.37
CA GLN A 22 -2.06 10.45 6.65
C GLN A 22 -2.75 11.10 7.85
N ALA A 23 -2.05 11.98 8.55
CA ALA A 23 -2.57 12.63 9.75
C ALA A 23 -3.34 13.91 9.40
N LEU A 24 -4.57 14.04 9.91
CA LEU A 24 -5.31 15.30 9.82
C LEU A 24 -4.52 16.42 10.50
N GLU A 25 -4.42 17.57 9.85
CA GLU A 25 -3.68 18.72 10.37
C GLU A 25 -4.08 19.09 11.80
N ALA A 26 -5.39 19.13 12.09
CA ALA A 26 -5.89 19.46 13.42
C ALA A 26 -5.39 18.47 14.51
N ALA A 27 -5.25 17.18 14.15
CA ALA A 27 -4.71 16.16 15.06
C ALA A 27 -3.21 16.41 15.33
N CYS A 28 -2.44 16.79 14.31
CA CYS A 28 -1.03 17.14 14.45
C CYS A 28 -0.85 18.30 15.44
N TRP A 29 -1.65 19.37 15.33
CA TRP A 29 -1.56 20.54 16.20
C TRP A 29 -1.80 20.23 17.68
N ILE A 30 -2.60 19.20 18.00
CA ILE A 30 -2.80 18.77 19.38
C ILE A 30 -1.47 18.37 20.04
N ALA A 31 -0.62 17.64 19.31
CA ALA A 31 0.68 17.20 19.82
C ALA A 31 1.76 18.28 19.68
N ILE A 32 1.77 19.03 18.60
CA ILE A 32 2.75 20.09 18.29
C ILE A 32 2.81 21.16 19.38
N ARG A 33 1.66 21.52 19.94
CA ARG A 33 1.58 22.50 21.04
C ARG A 33 2.36 22.12 22.31
N LYS A 34 2.80 20.87 22.40
CA LYS A 34 3.55 20.34 23.55
C LYS A 34 5.04 20.13 23.27
N ALA A 35 5.54 20.58 22.12
CA ALA A 35 6.93 20.41 21.73
C ALA A 35 7.55 21.72 21.22
N ASP A 36 8.88 21.79 21.31
CA ASP A 36 9.66 22.95 20.83
C ASP A 36 10.09 22.73 19.38
N ARG A 37 10.28 21.49 18.97
CA ARG A 37 10.66 21.07 17.62
C ARG A 37 9.73 19.96 17.14
N VAL A 38 9.45 19.96 15.84
CA VAL A 38 8.65 18.91 15.19
C VAL A 38 9.42 18.32 14.03
N VAL A 39 9.40 17.01 13.91
CA VAL A 39 9.86 16.25 12.76
C VAL A 39 8.66 15.49 12.20
N LEU A 40 8.32 15.74 10.94
CA LEU A 40 7.28 15.03 10.22
C LEU A 40 7.95 13.96 9.36
N ALA A 41 7.65 12.70 9.61
CA ALA A 41 8.07 11.58 8.79
C ALA A 41 6.84 11.04 8.04
N GLY A 42 6.99 10.72 6.75
CA GLY A 42 5.90 10.24 5.93
C GLY A 42 6.13 10.54 4.45
N ASP A 43 5.14 10.23 3.65
CA ASP A 43 5.21 10.37 2.21
C ASP A 43 3.90 10.95 1.67
N HIS A 44 3.95 12.21 1.24
CA HIS A 44 2.78 12.94 0.73
C HIS A 44 2.35 12.51 -0.68
N CYS A 45 3.15 11.69 -1.36
CA CYS A 45 2.80 11.07 -2.64
C CYS A 45 2.05 9.74 -2.47
N GLN A 46 1.94 9.23 -1.23
CA GLN A 46 1.13 8.06 -0.90
C GLN A 46 -0.31 8.47 -0.56
N LEU A 47 -1.09 7.51 -0.01
CA LEU A 47 -2.50 7.73 0.26
C LEU A 47 -2.74 8.86 1.28
N PRO A 48 -3.67 9.78 1.00
CA PRO A 48 -4.05 10.84 1.93
C PRO A 48 -4.90 10.31 3.10
N PRO A 49 -5.22 11.16 4.11
CA PRO A 49 -6.12 10.79 5.18
C PRO A 49 -7.50 10.38 4.65
N THR A 50 -8.09 9.32 5.22
CA THR A 50 -9.45 8.93 4.87
C THR A 50 -10.47 9.88 5.49
N ILE A 51 -11.17 10.65 4.65
CA ILE A 51 -12.20 11.61 5.07
C ILE A 51 -13.56 11.11 4.60
N LYS A 52 -14.48 10.90 5.56
CA LYS A 52 -15.84 10.38 5.27
C LYS A 52 -16.79 11.45 4.75
N CYS A 53 -16.55 12.71 5.09
CA CYS A 53 -17.41 13.83 4.67
C CYS A 53 -16.78 14.50 3.44
N TYR A 54 -17.43 14.34 2.29
CA TYR A 54 -16.94 14.88 1.02
C TYR A 54 -16.84 16.41 1.02
N GLU A 55 -17.81 17.10 1.63
CA GLU A 55 -17.80 18.56 1.73
C GLU A 55 -16.64 19.06 2.57
N ALA A 56 -16.30 18.35 3.68
CA ALA A 56 -15.15 18.67 4.50
C ALA A 56 -13.83 18.45 3.76
N ALA A 57 -13.73 17.39 2.95
CA ALA A 57 -12.57 17.14 2.09
C ALA A 57 -12.37 18.30 1.12
N ARG A 58 -13.42 18.66 0.35
CA ARG A 58 -13.39 19.81 -0.56
C ARG A 58 -13.12 21.14 0.14
N GLY A 59 -13.51 21.29 1.41
CA GLY A 59 -13.18 22.42 2.28
C GLY A 59 -11.72 22.47 2.72
N GLY A 60 -10.88 21.55 2.29
CA GLY A 60 -9.44 21.50 2.53
C GLY A 60 -9.02 20.64 3.72
N LEU A 61 -9.94 19.84 4.32
CA LEU A 61 -9.59 18.95 5.43
C LEU A 61 -8.65 17.81 4.98
N GLU A 62 -8.64 17.47 3.69
CA GLU A 62 -7.76 16.45 3.10
C GLU A 62 -6.30 16.90 3.02
N ARG A 63 -6.05 18.23 2.97
CA ARG A 63 -4.71 18.78 2.85
C ARG A 63 -3.97 18.68 4.17
N THR A 64 -2.98 17.82 4.24
CA THR A 64 -2.23 17.54 5.47
C THR A 64 -1.25 18.65 5.85
N LEU A 65 -0.84 18.68 7.12
CA LEU A 65 0.22 19.59 7.56
C LEU A 65 1.54 19.31 6.82
N MET A 66 1.84 18.03 6.54
CA MET A 66 3.04 17.64 5.80
C MET A 66 3.03 18.23 4.39
N GLU A 67 1.95 18.10 3.63
CA GLU A 67 1.81 18.70 2.30
C GLU A 67 2.00 20.24 2.33
N LYS A 68 1.43 20.89 3.34
CA LYS A 68 1.61 22.34 3.52
C LYS A 68 3.07 22.71 3.77
N VAL A 69 3.79 21.92 4.57
CA VAL A 69 5.21 22.13 4.83
C VAL A 69 6.04 21.88 3.57
N VAL A 70 5.81 20.78 2.87
CA VAL A 70 6.51 20.46 1.62
C VAL A 70 6.34 21.57 0.58
N SER A 71 5.10 22.06 0.41
CA SER A 71 4.80 23.11 -0.59
C SER A 71 5.36 24.48 -0.22
N ASN A 72 5.29 24.87 1.08
CA ASN A 72 5.61 26.25 1.50
C ASN A 72 7.02 26.41 2.05
N LYS A 73 7.69 25.32 2.44
CA LYS A 73 9.01 25.33 3.06
C LYS A 73 9.92 24.23 2.52
N PRO A 74 10.17 24.17 1.21
CA PRO A 74 10.96 23.07 0.61
C PRO A 74 12.37 22.96 1.19
N ALA A 75 12.94 24.07 1.70
CA ALA A 75 14.28 24.07 2.30
C ALA A 75 14.42 23.24 3.59
N VAL A 76 13.30 22.87 4.25
CA VAL A 76 13.32 22.03 5.45
C VAL A 76 12.90 20.59 5.16
N VAL A 77 12.72 20.25 3.89
CA VAL A 77 12.32 18.90 3.42
C VAL A 77 13.55 18.13 2.99
N SER A 78 13.64 16.89 3.41
CA SER A 78 14.68 15.95 2.97
C SER A 78 14.05 14.69 2.44
N LEU A 79 14.35 14.34 1.20
CA LEU A 79 13.92 13.08 0.59
C LEU A 79 14.88 11.96 0.98
N LEU A 80 14.35 10.86 1.49
CA LEU A 80 15.08 9.60 1.67
C LEU A 80 15.13 8.88 0.32
N LYS A 81 16.29 8.93 -0.35
CA LYS A 81 16.42 8.49 -1.75
C LYS A 81 16.62 6.98 -1.90
N VAL A 82 17.25 6.33 -0.91
CA VAL A 82 17.58 4.90 -1.01
C VAL A 82 16.47 4.08 -0.36
N GLN A 83 15.88 3.18 -1.12
CA GLN A 83 14.89 2.21 -0.64
C GLN A 83 15.49 0.82 -0.52
N TYR A 84 14.99 0.03 0.45
CA TYR A 84 15.47 -1.31 0.81
C TYR A 84 14.38 -2.39 0.69
N ARG A 85 13.31 -2.12 -0.06
CA ARG A 85 12.13 -3.00 -0.12
C ARG A 85 12.05 -3.80 -1.41
N MET A 86 12.11 -3.13 -2.55
CA MET A 86 11.70 -3.71 -3.83
C MET A 86 12.79 -3.69 -4.89
N HIS A 87 12.64 -4.57 -5.87
CA HIS A 87 13.43 -4.61 -7.10
C HIS A 87 13.44 -3.25 -7.80
N GLU A 88 14.56 -2.87 -8.44
CA GLU A 88 14.68 -1.55 -9.09
C GLU A 88 13.65 -1.31 -10.20
N GLU A 89 13.28 -2.33 -10.97
CA GLU A 89 12.26 -2.19 -12.00
C GLU A 89 10.86 -1.89 -11.43
N ILE A 90 10.53 -2.44 -10.25
CA ILE A 90 9.27 -2.11 -9.56
C ILE A 90 9.29 -0.65 -9.07
N MET A 91 10.44 -0.19 -8.56
CA MET A 91 10.63 1.17 -8.08
C MET A 91 10.64 2.22 -9.21
N LYS A 92 11.05 1.85 -10.40
CA LYS A 92 11.30 2.78 -11.52
C LYS A 92 10.11 3.67 -11.87
N PHE A 93 8.91 3.07 -11.96
CA PHE A 93 7.70 3.84 -12.25
C PHE A 93 7.38 4.88 -11.16
N PRO A 94 7.21 4.50 -9.87
CA PRO A 94 6.95 5.49 -8.82
C PRO A 94 8.10 6.51 -8.68
N SER A 95 9.36 6.11 -8.86
CA SER A 95 10.50 7.03 -8.83
C SER A 95 10.35 8.13 -9.87
N GLN A 96 10.07 7.78 -11.11
CA GLN A 96 9.92 8.75 -12.20
C GLN A 96 8.68 9.61 -12.05
N TRP A 97 7.56 9.01 -11.63
CA TRP A 97 6.27 9.70 -11.59
C TRP A 97 6.10 10.63 -10.40
N PHE A 98 6.58 10.23 -9.21
CA PHE A 98 6.33 10.94 -7.96
C PHE A 98 7.57 11.61 -7.35
N TYR A 99 8.77 11.14 -7.67
CA TYR A 99 10.00 11.56 -7.00
C TYR A 99 11.09 12.04 -7.97
N ASN A 100 10.72 12.54 -9.13
CA ASN A 100 11.61 13.11 -10.16
C ASN A 100 12.78 12.19 -10.56
N GLY A 101 12.61 10.87 -10.44
CA GLY A 101 13.66 9.90 -10.73
C GLY A 101 14.77 9.83 -9.67
N GLU A 102 14.55 10.41 -8.48
CA GLU A 102 15.59 10.52 -7.45
C GLU A 102 15.72 9.30 -6.53
N LEU A 103 14.81 8.32 -6.63
CA LEU A 103 14.90 7.11 -5.81
C LEU A 103 15.91 6.12 -6.39
N GLU A 104 16.63 5.47 -5.49
CA GLU A 104 17.61 4.44 -5.79
C GLU A 104 17.32 3.17 -4.99
N ALA A 105 17.47 2.00 -5.62
CA ALA A 105 17.39 0.72 -4.92
C ALA A 105 18.74 0.40 -4.27
N ALA A 106 18.71 0.05 -2.98
CA ALA A 106 19.91 -0.44 -2.29
C ALA A 106 20.45 -1.68 -2.99
N PRO A 107 21.78 -1.91 -2.97
CA PRO A 107 22.38 -3.06 -3.65
C PRO A 107 21.74 -4.40 -3.26
N GLU A 108 21.33 -4.56 -2.00
CA GLU A 108 20.75 -5.78 -1.43
C GLU A 108 19.38 -6.15 -2.02
N VAL A 109 18.65 -5.18 -2.54
CA VAL A 109 17.30 -5.38 -3.08
C VAL A 109 17.18 -5.08 -4.57
N ARG A 110 18.22 -4.51 -5.16
CA ARG A 110 18.23 -4.05 -6.55
C ARG A 110 17.73 -5.10 -7.53
N TYR A 111 18.14 -6.36 -7.32
CA TYR A 111 17.81 -7.51 -8.17
C TYR A 111 17.05 -8.58 -7.39
N ARG A 112 16.33 -8.18 -6.34
CA ARG A 112 15.56 -9.12 -5.51
C ARG A 112 14.46 -9.77 -6.33
N GLY A 113 14.46 -11.09 -6.39
CA GLY A 113 13.46 -11.92 -7.07
C GLY A 113 13.23 -13.23 -6.34
N ILE A 114 12.12 -13.90 -6.64
CA ILE A 114 11.79 -15.23 -6.09
C ILE A 114 12.39 -16.34 -6.94
N LEU A 115 12.34 -16.17 -8.25
CA LEU A 115 12.89 -17.11 -9.22
C LEU A 115 13.98 -16.41 -10.03
N ASP A 116 15.04 -17.17 -10.35
CA ASP A 116 16.03 -16.73 -11.33
C ASP A 116 15.34 -16.49 -12.69
N TRP A 117 15.71 -15.41 -13.36
CA TRP A 117 15.16 -15.03 -14.66
C TRP A 117 13.66 -14.65 -14.64
N ASP A 118 13.08 -14.39 -13.48
CA ASP A 118 11.71 -13.90 -13.39
C ASP A 118 11.64 -12.41 -13.77
N THR A 119 10.52 -12.02 -14.38
CA THR A 119 10.25 -10.62 -14.68
C THR A 119 9.70 -9.97 -13.41
N PRO A 120 10.32 -8.91 -12.85
CA PRO A 120 9.88 -8.31 -11.60
C PRO A 120 8.46 -7.76 -11.63
N ILE A 121 8.01 -7.33 -12.82
CA ILE A 121 6.64 -6.85 -13.07
C ILE A 121 6.09 -7.62 -14.26
N HIS A 122 4.93 -8.24 -14.06
CA HIS A 122 4.16 -8.86 -15.11
C HIS A 122 2.81 -8.15 -15.24
N TRP A 123 2.58 -7.55 -16.40
CA TRP A 123 1.33 -6.88 -16.73
C TRP A 123 0.49 -7.77 -17.67
N ILE A 124 -0.73 -8.08 -17.24
CA ILE A 124 -1.68 -8.84 -18.06
C ILE A 124 -2.74 -7.85 -18.54
N ASP A 125 -2.73 -7.55 -19.83
CA ASP A 125 -3.73 -6.69 -20.45
C ASP A 125 -5.00 -7.51 -20.76
N THR A 126 -6.10 -7.11 -20.15
CA THR A 126 -7.41 -7.74 -20.32
C THR A 126 -8.36 -6.89 -21.19
N SER A 127 -7.88 -5.81 -21.81
CA SER A 127 -8.71 -4.86 -22.55
C SER A 127 -9.44 -5.47 -23.76
N GLU A 128 -8.87 -6.50 -24.39
CA GLU A 128 -9.48 -7.23 -25.51
C GLU A 128 -10.34 -8.44 -25.05
N MET A 129 -10.38 -8.71 -23.74
CA MET A 129 -11.18 -9.79 -23.19
C MET A 129 -12.57 -9.25 -22.84
N ASP A 130 -13.63 -10.03 -23.07
CA ASP A 130 -15.01 -9.64 -22.68
C ASP A 130 -15.22 -9.77 -21.16
N PHE A 131 -14.35 -9.13 -20.38
CA PHE A 131 -14.44 -9.07 -18.94
C PHE A 131 -15.35 -7.91 -18.53
N LYS A 132 -16.35 -8.21 -17.70
CA LYS A 132 -17.37 -7.23 -17.32
C LYS A 132 -17.35 -6.98 -15.82
N GLU A 133 -17.34 -5.71 -15.46
CA GLU A 133 -17.61 -5.28 -14.10
C GLU A 133 -19.08 -5.50 -13.75
N GLU A 134 -19.33 -5.97 -12.54
CA GLU A 134 -20.66 -6.08 -11.96
C GLU A 134 -20.75 -5.20 -10.72
N PHE A 135 -21.88 -4.50 -10.57
CA PHE A 135 -22.19 -3.77 -9.34
C PHE A 135 -22.83 -4.71 -8.33
N VAL A 136 -22.35 -4.67 -7.09
CA VAL A 136 -22.82 -5.55 -6.01
C VAL A 136 -23.25 -4.71 -4.80
N GLY A 137 -24.44 -5.02 -4.29
CA GLY A 137 -25.00 -4.39 -3.10
C GLY A 137 -25.44 -2.93 -3.29
N GLU A 138 -26.01 -2.35 -2.22
CA GLU A 138 -26.54 -0.98 -2.21
C GLU A 138 -25.44 0.10 -2.27
N THR A 139 -24.19 -0.25 -1.96
CA THR A 139 -23.06 0.68 -1.91
C THR A 139 -22.24 0.72 -3.20
N PHE A 140 -22.77 0.20 -4.31
CA PHE A 140 -22.10 0.17 -5.60
C PHE A 140 -20.69 -0.45 -5.56
N GLY A 141 -20.52 -1.50 -4.77
CA GLY A 141 -19.30 -2.30 -4.79
C GLY A 141 -19.08 -2.88 -6.20
N ARG A 142 -17.83 -2.88 -6.68
CA ARG A 142 -17.50 -3.44 -8.00
C ARG A 142 -16.82 -4.77 -7.85
N ILE A 143 -17.18 -5.71 -8.72
CA ILE A 143 -16.48 -6.99 -8.90
C ILE A 143 -16.30 -7.28 -10.39
N ASN A 144 -15.20 -7.95 -10.72
CA ASN A 144 -14.97 -8.57 -12.00
C ASN A 144 -14.59 -10.02 -11.75
N LYS A 145 -15.55 -10.92 -11.98
CA LYS A 145 -15.37 -12.34 -11.70
C LYS A 145 -14.35 -12.99 -12.61
N ALA A 146 -14.37 -12.61 -13.88
CA ALA A 146 -13.45 -13.17 -14.88
C ALA A 146 -12.00 -12.75 -14.57
N GLU A 147 -11.77 -11.49 -14.19
CA GLU A 147 -10.45 -11.01 -13.77
C GLU A 147 -9.98 -11.72 -12.49
N ALA A 148 -10.88 -11.92 -11.51
CA ALA A 148 -10.54 -12.67 -10.31
C ALA A 148 -10.15 -14.12 -10.61
N ASP A 149 -10.85 -14.79 -11.55
CA ASP A 149 -10.53 -16.16 -11.95
C ASP A 149 -9.20 -16.22 -12.72
N LEU A 150 -8.90 -15.25 -13.56
CA LEU A 150 -7.61 -15.08 -14.21
C LEU A 150 -6.49 -14.91 -13.18
N LEU A 151 -6.65 -13.96 -12.24
CA LEU A 151 -5.67 -13.72 -11.17
C LEU A 151 -5.39 -15.01 -10.38
N LEU A 152 -6.41 -15.78 -10.02
CA LEU A 152 -6.24 -17.04 -9.29
C LEU A 152 -5.58 -18.12 -10.13
N SER A 153 -5.79 -18.13 -11.45
CA SER A 153 -5.07 -18.99 -12.37
C SER A 153 -3.58 -18.67 -12.40
N GLU A 154 -3.24 -17.41 -12.56
CA GLU A 154 -1.86 -16.92 -12.55
C GLU A 154 -1.16 -17.17 -11.21
N LEU A 155 -1.88 -16.95 -10.10
CA LEU A 155 -1.37 -17.28 -8.77
C LEU A 155 -1.00 -18.76 -8.64
N LYS A 156 -1.86 -19.68 -9.14
CA LYS A 156 -1.57 -21.12 -9.11
C LYS A 156 -0.42 -21.51 -10.02
N ILE A 157 -0.33 -20.91 -11.21
CA ILE A 157 0.79 -21.10 -12.12
C ILE A 157 2.09 -20.69 -11.42
N TYR A 158 2.10 -19.55 -10.78
CA TYR A 158 3.28 -19.03 -10.11
C TYR A 158 3.67 -19.88 -8.89
N ILE A 159 2.71 -20.32 -8.07
CA ILE A 159 2.92 -21.26 -6.97
C ILE A 159 3.56 -22.56 -7.48
N ASN A 160 3.08 -23.08 -8.59
CA ASN A 160 3.65 -24.30 -9.19
C ASN A 160 5.08 -24.08 -9.72
N ARG A 161 5.38 -22.92 -10.28
CA ARG A 161 6.74 -22.55 -10.74
C ARG A 161 7.73 -22.45 -9.58
N ILE A 162 7.33 -21.84 -8.46
CA ILE A 162 8.17 -21.75 -7.25
C ILE A 162 8.38 -23.12 -6.62
N GLY A 163 7.34 -23.94 -6.60
CA GLY A 163 7.28 -25.24 -5.93
C GLY A 163 6.72 -25.13 -4.50
N GLY A 164 5.71 -25.95 -4.23
CA GLY A 164 4.96 -25.87 -2.97
C GLY A 164 5.81 -26.10 -1.71
N ASN A 165 6.79 -26.98 -1.74
CA ASN A 165 7.68 -27.22 -0.61
C ASN A 165 8.51 -25.99 -0.29
N ARG A 166 9.12 -25.35 -1.31
CA ARG A 166 9.92 -24.14 -1.15
C ARG A 166 9.10 -23.00 -0.55
N ILE A 167 7.85 -22.81 -1.02
CA ILE A 167 6.95 -21.77 -0.47
C ILE A 167 6.74 -21.96 1.03
N LEU A 168 6.52 -23.19 1.47
CA LEU A 168 6.25 -23.51 2.88
C LEU A 168 7.51 -23.40 3.75
N GLU A 169 8.66 -23.84 3.25
CA GLU A 169 9.93 -23.82 3.93
C GLU A 169 10.46 -22.38 4.10
N GLU A 170 10.47 -21.60 3.02
CA GLU A 170 10.93 -20.22 3.00
C GLU A 170 9.85 -19.23 3.49
N LYS A 171 8.60 -19.69 3.69
CA LYS A 171 7.43 -18.87 4.08
C LYS A 171 7.17 -17.71 3.13
N ILE A 172 7.34 -17.95 1.81
CA ILE A 172 7.07 -16.96 0.78
C ILE A 172 5.62 -16.51 0.88
N ASP A 173 5.40 -15.23 1.13
CA ASP A 173 4.08 -14.68 1.35
C ASP A 173 3.56 -13.90 0.14
N PHE A 174 2.24 -13.90 0.01
CA PHE A 174 1.54 -13.32 -1.14
C PHE A 174 0.55 -12.25 -0.70
N GLY A 175 0.64 -11.08 -1.31
CA GLY A 175 -0.34 -10.02 -1.22
C GLY A 175 -1.26 -10.03 -2.44
N ILE A 176 -2.56 -9.97 -2.21
CA ILE A 176 -3.55 -9.82 -3.28
C ILE A 176 -4.34 -8.55 -2.99
N ILE A 177 -4.24 -7.58 -3.89
CA ILE A 177 -4.73 -6.23 -3.69
C ILE A 177 -5.80 -5.90 -4.72
N SER A 178 -6.87 -5.25 -4.29
CA SER A 178 -7.84 -4.63 -5.19
C SER A 178 -8.36 -3.31 -4.59
N PRO A 179 -8.66 -2.29 -5.40
CA PRO A 179 -9.25 -1.05 -4.90
C PRO A 179 -10.66 -1.23 -4.32
N TYR A 180 -11.38 -2.29 -4.70
CA TYR A 180 -12.77 -2.50 -4.31
C TYR A 180 -12.94 -3.60 -3.26
N LYS A 181 -13.61 -3.26 -2.15
CA LYS A 181 -13.93 -4.22 -1.07
C LYS A 181 -14.72 -5.43 -1.54
N ALA A 182 -15.62 -5.25 -2.52
CA ALA A 182 -16.40 -6.35 -3.07
C ALA A 182 -15.51 -7.37 -3.79
N GLN A 183 -14.55 -6.91 -4.60
CA GLN A 183 -13.56 -7.76 -5.27
C GLN A 183 -12.66 -8.49 -4.25
N VAL A 184 -12.18 -7.78 -3.22
CA VAL A 184 -11.41 -8.38 -2.13
C VAL A 184 -12.20 -9.51 -1.45
N GLN A 185 -13.48 -9.29 -1.15
CA GLN A 185 -14.31 -10.33 -0.52
C GLN A 185 -14.55 -11.51 -1.45
N TYR A 186 -14.76 -11.25 -2.74
CA TYR A 186 -14.91 -12.29 -3.75
C TYR A 186 -13.65 -13.15 -3.85
N LEU A 187 -12.47 -12.54 -3.97
CA LEU A 187 -11.18 -13.22 -4.01
C LEU A 187 -10.93 -14.05 -2.75
N ARG A 188 -11.22 -13.49 -1.55
CA ARG A 188 -11.11 -14.25 -0.28
C ARG A 188 -11.97 -15.51 -0.29
N ASN A 189 -13.21 -15.41 -0.76
CA ASN A 189 -14.13 -16.55 -0.81
C ASN A 189 -13.63 -17.62 -1.80
N LYS A 190 -13.14 -17.20 -2.97
CA LYS A 190 -12.57 -18.11 -3.96
C LYS A 190 -11.33 -18.84 -3.43
N ILE A 191 -10.38 -18.13 -2.82
CA ILE A 191 -9.17 -18.71 -2.21
C ILE A 191 -9.56 -19.70 -1.09
N LYS A 192 -10.56 -19.34 -0.28
CA LYS A 192 -11.07 -20.21 0.79
C LYS A 192 -11.74 -21.47 0.25
N ALA A 193 -12.41 -21.40 -0.88
CA ALA A 193 -13.08 -22.54 -1.49
C ALA A 193 -12.13 -23.46 -2.26
N ASP A 194 -11.01 -22.95 -2.74
CA ASP A 194 -10.04 -23.69 -3.54
C ASP A 194 -9.21 -24.66 -2.68
N ALA A 195 -9.36 -25.97 -2.95
CA ALA A 195 -8.64 -27.01 -2.22
C ALA A 195 -7.13 -26.99 -2.49
N SER A 196 -6.70 -26.62 -3.70
CA SER A 196 -5.27 -26.55 -4.08
C SER A 196 -4.52 -25.47 -3.33
N LEU A 197 -5.20 -24.39 -2.94
CA LEU A 197 -4.62 -23.27 -2.18
C LEU A 197 -4.66 -23.48 -0.67
N LYS A 198 -5.31 -24.55 -0.19
CA LYS A 198 -5.46 -24.83 1.25
C LYS A 198 -4.14 -24.85 2.03
N PRO A 199 -3.04 -25.45 1.54
CA PRO A 199 -1.76 -25.49 2.26
C PRO A 199 -1.14 -24.10 2.49
N TYR A 200 -1.42 -23.15 1.60
CA TYR A 200 -0.77 -21.83 1.56
C TYR A 200 -1.62 -20.71 2.16
N ARG A 201 -2.81 -21.00 2.69
CA ARG A 201 -3.78 -19.95 3.13
C ARG A 201 -3.22 -18.97 4.17
N SER A 202 -2.36 -19.43 5.05
CA SER A 202 -1.72 -18.58 6.06
C SER A 202 -0.70 -17.60 5.49
N LEU A 203 -0.26 -17.84 4.25
CA LEU A 203 0.70 -17.01 3.53
C LEU A 203 0.02 -15.97 2.63
N PHE A 204 -1.31 -16.03 2.49
CA PHE A 204 -2.06 -15.07 1.68
C PHE A 204 -2.61 -13.93 2.54
N THR A 205 -2.39 -12.72 2.08
CA THR A 205 -3.09 -11.51 2.58
C THR A 205 -3.87 -10.91 1.42
N VAL A 206 -5.20 -10.84 1.54
CA VAL A 206 -6.08 -10.24 0.52
C VAL A 206 -6.72 -9.00 1.12
N ASN A 207 -6.46 -7.83 0.58
CA ASN A 207 -7.00 -6.58 1.15
C ASN A 207 -7.14 -5.47 0.09
N THR A 208 -7.79 -4.38 0.50
CA THR A 208 -7.82 -3.14 -0.29
C THR A 208 -6.45 -2.45 -0.26
N VAL A 209 -6.25 -1.49 -1.16
CA VAL A 209 -5.03 -0.66 -1.21
C VAL A 209 -4.76 -0.02 0.16
N ASP A 210 -5.78 0.62 0.76
CA ASP A 210 -5.65 1.20 2.11
C ASP A 210 -5.26 0.17 3.18
N GLY A 211 -5.82 -1.04 3.08
CA GLY A 211 -5.54 -2.11 4.04
C GLY A 211 -4.16 -2.75 3.87
N PHE A 212 -3.46 -2.46 2.77
CA PHE A 212 -2.08 -2.89 2.53
C PHE A 212 -1.05 -1.82 2.89
N GLN A 213 -1.48 -0.59 3.13
CA GLN A 213 -0.56 0.50 3.46
C GLN A 213 0.32 0.15 4.66
N GLY A 214 1.62 0.42 4.54
CA GLY A 214 2.62 0.05 5.54
C GLY A 214 3.03 -1.42 5.58
N GLN A 215 2.46 -2.26 4.71
CA GLN A 215 2.81 -3.68 4.62
C GLN A 215 3.70 -3.97 3.41
N GLU A 216 4.39 -5.10 3.45
CA GLU A 216 5.16 -5.64 2.35
C GLU A 216 4.91 -7.15 2.23
N ARG A 217 5.09 -7.70 1.03
CA ARG A 217 4.99 -9.13 0.71
C ARG A 217 6.03 -9.49 -0.33
N ASP A 218 6.42 -10.76 -0.35
CA ASP A 218 7.37 -11.25 -1.33
C ASP A 218 6.81 -11.18 -2.75
N VAL A 219 5.53 -11.47 -2.91
CA VAL A 219 4.82 -11.45 -4.20
C VAL A 219 3.52 -10.68 -4.07
N ILE A 220 3.25 -9.78 -5.01
CA ILE A 220 2.02 -8.99 -5.05
C ILE A 220 1.25 -9.27 -6.33
N PHE A 221 -0.03 -9.60 -6.18
CA PHE A 221 -1.00 -9.64 -7.26
C PHE A 221 -1.99 -8.48 -7.11
N ILE A 222 -2.28 -7.79 -8.21
CA ILE A 222 -3.20 -6.65 -8.21
C ILE A 222 -4.33 -6.92 -9.19
N SER A 223 -5.58 -6.81 -8.71
CA SER A 223 -6.80 -6.83 -9.51
C SER A 223 -7.40 -5.45 -9.53
N LEU A 224 -7.47 -4.84 -10.70
CA LEU A 224 -7.93 -3.46 -10.88
C LEU A 224 -9.45 -3.35 -11.07
N VAL A 225 -10.10 -4.47 -11.43
CA VAL A 225 -11.54 -4.68 -11.69
C VAL A 225 -11.99 -4.18 -13.05
#